data_ad8cf73781c81141103e3f493cffe7e2
#
_entry.id   ad8cf73781c81141103e3f493cffe7e2
#
_cell.length_a   1.000
_cell.length_b   1.000
_cell.length_c   1.000
_cell.angle_alpha   90.00
_cell.angle_beta   90.00
_cell.angle_gamma   90.00
#
_symmetry.space_group_name_H-M   'P 1'
#
loop_
_entity.id
_entity.type
_entity.pdbx_description
1 polymer ?
#
loop_
_entity_poly.entity_id
_entity_poly.type
_entity_poly.pdbx_seq_one_letter_code
_entity_poly.pdbx_strand_id
1 'polypeptide(L)'
;TLKILRLLRKLDKSICKKIIIGPSHPNPKSIRDECNQYHLNFSIISSPNSLKRYFQNINIAFSACGLTLRDLIASGIPTIGIPIEKDQEYSYKNFLSNNLVFDIKELEKLDSKKIFYIDDFFPSINRSVIREACKDFYKSPGANVIVKWLIEKLYQCNFQD
;
A
#
# COMPACT_ATOMS: atom_id res chain seq x y z
N THR A 1 8.75 -6.47 6.77
CA THR A 1 8.80 -5.15 7.45
C THR A 1 10.25 -4.75 7.74
N LEU A 2 11.07 -5.56 8.43
CA LEU A 2 12.45 -5.20 8.81
C LEU A 2 13.33 -4.81 7.62
N LYS A 3 13.26 -5.54 6.48
CA LYS A 3 14.01 -5.18 5.26
C LYS A 3 13.68 -3.75 4.80
N ILE A 4 12.40 -3.37 4.83
CA ILE A 4 11.96 -2.03 4.45
C ILE A 4 12.48 -0.99 5.45
N LEU A 5 12.41 -1.26 6.75
CA LEU A 5 12.93 -0.35 7.77
C LEU A 5 14.43 -0.07 7.60
N ARG A 6 15.22 -1.08 7.26
CA ARG A 6 16.64 -0.94 6.95
C ARG A 6 16.90 -0.08 5.73
N LEU A 7 16.04 -0.13 4.73
CA LEU A 7 16.10 0.78 3.58
C LEU A 7 15.70 2.21 3.98
N LEU A 8 14.61 2.34 4.75
CA LEU A 8 14.11 3.65 5.18
C LEU A 8 15.03 4.41 6.14
N ARG A 9 16.01 3.73 6.77
CA ARG A 9 17.04 4.41 7.58
C ARG A 9 17.92 5.37 6.77
N LYS A 10 17.98 5.18 5.45
CA LYS A 10 18.74 6.04 4.54
C LYS A 10 18.04 7.34 4.22
N LEU A 11 16.72 7.42 4.47
CA LEU A 11 15.94 8.63 4.31
C LEU A 11 16.28 9.63 5.42
N ASP A 12 16.14 10.90 5.09
CA ASP A 12 16.32 11.99 6.04
C ASP A 12 15.50 11.77 7.33
N LYS A 13 16.07 12.16 8.46
CA LYS A 13 15.46 12.00 9.77
C LYS A 13 14.22 12.87 9.96
N SER A 14 14.09 13.96 9.21
CA SER A 14 12.90 14.84 9.24
C SER A 14 11.66 14.16 8.65
N ILE A 15 11.83 13.16 7.78
CA ILE A 15 10.72 12.43 7.18
C ILE A 15 10.02 11.61 8.26
N CYS A 16 8.76 11.93 8.53
CA CYS A 16 7.93 11.19 9.47
C CYS A 16 7.55 9.82 8.89
N LYS A 17 7.81 8.77 9.63
CA LYS A 17 7.53 7.38 9.24
C LYS A 17 6.47 6.79 10.16
N LYS A 18 5.35 6.34 9.61
CA LYS A 18 4.28 5.62 10.35
C LYS A 18 4.40 4.14 10.07
N ILE A 19 4.55 3.32 11.10
CA ILE A 19 4.67 1.87 11.00
C ILE A 19 3.43 1.25 11.63
N ILE A 20 2.66 0.53 10.82
CA ILE A 20 1.46 -0.15 11.28
C ILE A 20 1.79 -1.63 11.42
N ILE A 21 1.59 -2.16 12.62
CA ILE A 21 1.81 -3.56 12.95
C ILE A 21 0.45 -4.21 13.17
N GLY A 22 0.11 -5.17 12.32
CA GLY A 22 -1.12 -5.95 12.45
C GLY A 22 -1.11 -6.87 13.69
N PRO A 23 -2.29 -7.35 14.13
CA PRO A 23 -2.42 -8.19 15.33
C PRO A 23 -1.69 -9.54 15.19
N SER A 24 -1.61 -10.07 13.98
CA SER A 24 -0.97 -11.37 13.69
C SER A 24 0.53 -11.28 13.42
N HIS A 25 1.17 -10.14 13.67
CA HIS A 25 2.62 -10.04 13.42
C HIS A 25 3.40 -10.90 14.42
N PRO A 26 4.26 -11.84 13.98
CA PRO A 26 4.88 -12.84 14.85
C PRO A 26 5.84 -12.22 15.86
N ASN A 27 6.49 -11.11 15.54
CA ASN A 27 7.45 -10.44 16.42
C ASN A 27 7.38 -8.92 16.32
N PRO A 28 6.39 -8.28 16.96
CA PRO A 28 6.27 -6.82 16.96
C PRO A 28 7.41 -6.12 17.72
N LYS A 29 8.06 -6.81 18.67
CA LYS A 29 9.18 -6.27 19.45
C LYS A 29 10.38 -5.98 18.55
N SER A 30 10.72 -6.90 17.64
CA SER A 30 11.86 -6.71 16.73
C SER A 30 11.73 -5.46 15.85
N ILE A 31 10.52 -5.06 15.50
CA ILE A 31 10.27 -3.83 14.74
C ILE A 31 10.58 -2.61 15.62
N ARG A 32 10.17 -2.63 16.88
CA ARG A 32 10.43 -1.53 17.83
C ARG A 32 11.92 -1.37 18.10
N ASP A 33 12.60 -2.50 18.33
CA ASP A 33 14.03 -2.53 18.60
C ASP A 33 14.84 -1.99 17.41
N GLU A 34 14.49 -2.40 16.18
CA GLU A 34 15.12 -1.91 14.95
C GLU A 34 14.92 -0.39 14.78
N CYS A 35 13.71 0.09 15.06
CA CYS A 35 13.39 1.53 14.98
C CYS A 35 14.19 2.35 16.00
N ASN A 36 14.27 1.88 17.23
CA ASN A 36 15.01 2.56 18.30
C ASN A 36 16.50 2.61 18.00
N GLN A 37 17.07 1.54 17.46
CA GLN A 37 18.48 1.44 17.10
C GLN A 37 18.92 2.55 16.13
N TYR A 38 18.04 2.95 15.21
CA TYR A 38 18.39 3.93 14.17
C TYR A 38 17.94 5.37 14.47
N HIS A 39 17.35 5.63 15.63
CA HIS A 39 16.87 6.96 16.03
C HIS A 39 16.08 7.70 14.94
N LEU A 40 15.23 6.97 14.23
CA LEU A 40 14.42 7.50 13.14
C LEU A 40 13.21 8.27 13.68
N ASN A 41 12.77 9.30 12.95
CA ASN A 41 11.47 9.92 13.21
C ASN A 41 10.35 9.00 12.73
N PHE A 42 9.79 8.20 13.66
CA PHE A 42 8.73 7.24 13.36
C PHE A 42 7.72 7.16 14.50
N SER A 43 6.53 6.70 14.15
CA SER A 43 5.49 6.30 15.08
C SER A 43 5.05 4.85 14.80
N ILE A 44 4.92 4.05 15.86
CA ILE A 44 4.44 2.68 15.79
C ILE A 44 2.99 2.63 16.24
N ILE A 45 2.14 2.08 15.39
CA ILE A 45 0.72 1.88 15.62
C ILE A 45 0.49 0.38 15.62
N SER A 46 0.07 -0.16 16.78
CA SER A 46 -0.14 -1.60 16.93
C SER A 46 -1.63 -1.92 16.90
N SER A 47 -1.99 -2.89 16.06
CA SER A 47 -3.34 -3.47 15.95
C SER A 47 -4.48 -2.44 15.94
N PRO A 48 -4.44 -1.45 15.04
CA PRO A 48 -5.52 -0.46 14.99
C PRO A 48 -6.83 -1.09 14.52
N ASN A 49 -7.95 -0.69 15.10
CA ASN A 49 -9.28 -1.15 14.68
C ASN A 49 -9.66 -0.67 13.27
N SER A 50 -9.07 0.44 12.80
CA SER A 50 -9.27 0.96 11.46
C SER A 50 -8.02 1.66 10.97
N LEU A 51 -7.66 1.44 9.70
CA LEU A 51 -6.53 2.10 9.04
C LEU A 51 -6.88 3.47 8.49
N LYS A 52 -8.14 3.74 8.19
CA LYS A 52 -8.62 4.94 7.48
C LYS A 52 -8.11 6.25 8.10
N ARG A 53 -8.09 6.36 9.43
CA ARG A 53 -7.59 7.56 10.14
C ARG A 53 -6.10 7.82 9.94
N TYR A 54 -5.32 6.79 9.58
CA TYR A 54 -3.88 6.89 9.40
C TYR A 54 -3.49 7.18 7.95
N PHE A 55 -4.45 7.16 7.02
CA PHE A 55 -4.22 7.42 5.59
C PHE A 55 -4.10 8.92 5.26
N GLN A 56 -4.49 9.78 6.20
CA GLN A 56 -4.37 11.22 6.01
C GLN A 56 -2.89 11.64 6.01
N ASN A 57 -2.54 12.56 5.10
CA ASN A 57 -1.20 13.13 4.98
C ASN A 57 -0.09 12.09 4.70
N ILE A 58 -0.42 11.02 3.97
CA ILE A 58 0.54 10.03 3.49
C ILE A 58 1.01 10.42 2.08
N ASN A 59 2.31 10.63 1.91
CA ASN A 59 2.91 10.89 0.61
C ASN A 59 3.15 9.60 -0.18
N ILE A 60 3.55 8.54 0.51
CA ILE A 60 3.81 7.21 -0.05
C ILE A 60 3.62 6.14 1.03
N ALA A 61 3.19 4.95 0.62
CA ALA A 61 3.06 3.80 1.48
C ALA A 61 3.87 2.60 0.95
N PHE A 62 4.15 1.66 1.85
CA PHE A 62 4.71 0.34 1.55
C PHE A 62 3.76 -0.69 2.13
N SER A 63 3.26 -1.59 1.31
CA SER A 63 2.28 -2.58 1.76
C SER A 63 2.49 -3.93 1.11
N ALA A 64 2.22 -5.00 1.86
CA ALA A 64 1.98 -6.31 1.25
C ALA A 64 0.76 -6.24 0.31
N CYS A 65 0.73 -7.10 -0.72
CA CYS A 65 -0.30 -7.09 -1.76
C CYS A 65 -1.62 -7.76 -1.32
N GLY A 66 -2.00 -7.57 -0.06
CA GLY A 66 -3.26 -8.02 0.53
C GLY A 66 -4.37 -6.96 0.52
N LEU A 67 -5.32 -7.09 1.45
CA LEU A 67 -6.47 -6.17 1.57
C LEU A 67 -6.05 -4.73 1.85
N THR A 68 -5.04 -4.52 2.69
CA THR A 68 -4.53 -3.18 3.01
C THR A 68 -4.05 -2.43 1.76
N LEU A 69 -3.42 -3.12 0.80
CA LEU A 69 -3.02 -2.50 -0.45
C LEU A 69 -4.23 -1.97 -1.22
N ARG A 70 -5.34 -2.73 -1.26
CA ARG A 70 -6.58 -2.30 -1.93
C ARG A 70 -7.18 -1.06 -1.28
N ASP A 71 -7.14 -0.98 0.06
CA ASP A 71 -7.61 0.21 0.79
C ASP A 71 -6.74 1.44 0.49
N LEU A 72 -5.42 1.26 0.38
CA LEU A 72 -4.49 2.33 0.02
C LEU A 72 -4.73 2.82 -1.41
N ILE A 73 -4.90 1.92 -2.37
CA ILE A 73 -5.24 2.25 -3.76
C ILE A 73 -6.58 2.99 -3.80
N ALA A 74 -7.61 2.45 -3.15
CA ALA A 74 -8.93 3.08 -3.09
C ALA A 74 -8.92 4.48 -2.45
N SER A 75 -7.92 4.74 -1.59
CA SER A 75 -7.69 6.04 -0.95
C SER A 75 -6.79 6.98 -1.78
N GLY A 76 -6.35 6.56 -2.96
CA GLY A 76 -5.47 7.32 -3.84
C GLY A 76 -4.06 7.53 -3.26
N ILE A 77 -3.58 6.60 -2.42
CA ILE A 77 -2.25 6.71 -1.79
C ILE A 77 -1.22 6.02 -2.67
N PRO A 78 -0.23 6.73 -3.21
CA PRO A 78 0.87 6.14 -3.95
C PRO A 78 1.57 5.07 -3.10
N THR A 79 1.59 3.82 -3.59
CA THR A 79 2.04 2.69 -2.77
C THR A 79 3.02 1.82 -3.54
N ILE A 80 4.08 1.37 -2.88
CA ILE A 80 4.90 0.25 -3.34
C ILE A 80 4.24 -1.03 -2.87
N GLY A 81 3.78 -1.84 -3.80
CA GLY A 81 3.27 -3.18 -3.54
C GLY A 81 4.40 -4.19 -3.34
N ILE A 82 4.27 -5.05 -2.34
CA ILE A 82 5.26 -6.09 -2.01
C ILE A 82 4.53 -7.42 -1.92
N PRO A 83 4.57 -8.27 -2.96
CA PRO A 83 4.00 -9.60 -2.88
C PRO A 83 4.82 -10.44 -1.89
N ILE A 84 4.17 -10.98 -0.87
CA ILE A 84 4.80 -11.83 0.17
C ILE A 84 4.36 -13.29 0.04
N GLU A 85 3.26 -13.56 -0.67
CA GLU A 85 2.70 -14.87 -0.94
C GLU A 85 2.43 -15.03 -2.43
N LYS A 86 2.43 -16.28 -2.94
CA LYS A 86 2.22 -16.57 -4.37
C LYS A 86 0.86 -16.11 -4.90
N ASP A 87 -0.18 -16.23 -4.10
CA ASP A 87 -1.53 -15.79 -4.45
C ASP A 87 -1.63 -14.28 -4.67
N GLN A 88 -0.71 -13.51 -4.08
CA GLN A 88 -0.64 -12.06 -4.24
C GLN A 88 -0.02 -11.61 -5.57
N GLU A 89 0.75 -12.47 -6.23
CA GLU A 89 1.47 -12.12 -7.47
C GLU A 89 0.54 -11.72 -8.61
N TYR A 90 -0.61 -12.39 -8.74
CA TYR A 90 -1.58 -12.07 -9.79
C TYR A 90 -2.17 -10.67 -9.59
N SER A 91 -2.63 -10.37 -8.38
CA SER A 91 -3.16 -9.04 -8.04
C SER A 91 -2.09 -7.95 -8.20
N TYR A 92 -0.86 -8.24 -7.79
CA TYR A 92 0.27 -7.32 -7.92
C TYR A 92 0.56 -6.97 -9.38
N LYS A 93 0.65 -7.97 -10.27
CA LYS A 93 0.87 -7.76 -11.71
C LYS A 93 -0.25 -6.92 -12.33
N ASN A 94 -1.49 -7.19 -11.96
CA ASN A 94 -2.64 -6.42 -12.43
C ASN A 94 -2.59 -4.96 -11.94
N PHE A 95 -2.22 -4.73 -10.70
CA PHE A 95 -2.08 -3.36 -10.19
C PHE A 95 -0.93 -2.60 -10.85
N LEU A 96 0.19 -3.26 -11.15
CA LEU A 96 1.30 -2.67 -11.89
C LEU A 96 0.90 -2.29 -13.32
N SER A 97 0.24 -3.20 -14.05
CA SER A 97 -0.17 -2.95 -15.43
C SER A 97 -1.20 -1.81 -15.58
N ASN A 98 -1.93 -1.51 -14.51
CA ASN A 98 -2.87 -0.39 -14.43
C ASN A 98 -2.28 0.88 -13.78
N ASN A 99 -0.97 0.93 -13.52
CA ASN A 99 -0.29 2.04 -12.86
C ASN A 99 -0.88 2.41 -11.48
N LEU A 100 -1.37 1.43 -10.73
CA LEU A 100 -1.99 1.64 -9.41
C LEU A 100 -0.98 1.56 -8.27
N VAL A 101 0.18 0.95 -8.52
CA VAL A 101 1.26 0.79 -7.55
C VAL A 101 2.63 0.99 -8.23
N PHE A 102 3.63 1.33 -7.43
CA PHE A 102 5.02 1.29 -7.86
C PHE A 102 5.57 -0.14 -7.78
N ASP A 103 6.50 -0.47 -8.70
CA ASP A 103 7.20 -1.74 -8.66
C ASP A 103 8.10 -1.82 -7.42
N ILE A 104 8.14 -2.98 -6.78
CA ILE A 104 9.06 -3.28 -5.68
C ILE A 104 10.54 -3.07 -6.08
N LYS A 105 10.89 -3.22 -7.34
CA LYS A 105 12.23 -2.95 -7.89
C LYS A 105 12.68 -1.51 -7.64
N GLU A 106 11.74 -0.57 -7.46
CA GLU A 106 12.08 0.78 -7.06
C GLU A 106 12.80 0.82 -5.69
N LEU A 107 12.55 -0.15 -4.81
CA LEU A 107 13.28 -0.30 -3.54
C LEU A 107 14.76 -0.65 -3.73
N GLU A 108 15.11 -1.35 -4.80
CA GLU A 108 16.49 -1.75 -5.09
C GLU A 108 17.33 -0.52 -5.47
N LYS A 109 16.71 0.46 -6.11
CA LYS A 109 17.35 1.75 -6.44
C LYS A 109 17.73 2.56 -5.20
N LEU A 110 17.07 2.31 -4.05
CA LEU A 110 17.39 2.94 -2.77
C LEU A 110 18.73 2.51 -2.18
N ASP A 111 19.21 1.32 -2.54
CA ASP A 111 20.40 0.74 -1.89
C ASP A 111 21.69 1.45 -2.27
N SER A 112 21.71 2.15 -3.40
CA SER A 112 22.90 2.77 -3.96
C SER A 112 23.00 4.29 -3.76
N LYS A 113 21.96 4.98 -3.24
CA LYS A 113 21.92 6.44 -3.15
C LYS A 113 21.65 6.95 -1.72
N LYS A 114 22.29 8.06 -1.33
CA LYS A 114 21.83 8.88 -0.20
C LYS A 114 20.55 9.59 -0.63
N ILE A 115 19.46 9.38 0.10
CA ILE A 115 18.17 9.96 -0.19
C ILE A 115 17.85 10.94 0.93
N PHE A 116 17.83 12.21 0.60
CA PHE A 116 17.54 13.28 1.57
C PHE A 116 16.04 13.58 1.62
N TYR A 117 15.37 13.58 0.45
CA TYR A 117 13.96 13.91 0.33
C TYR A 117 13.18 12.76 -0.30
N ILE A 118 11.89 12.68 0.03
CA ILE A 118 11.02 11.66 -0.58
C ILE A 118 10.93 11.85 -2.10
N ASP A 119 11.07 13.09 -2.59
CA ASP A 119 11.02 13.42 -4.01
C ASP A 119 12.26 12.94 -4.80
N ASP A 120 13.40 12.74 -4.13
CA ASP A 120 14.60 12.15 -4.74
C ASP A 120 14.36 10.68 -5.11
N PHE A 121 13.43 10.03 -4.41
CA PHE A 121 13.07 8.64 -4.58
C PHE A 121 11.77 8.48 -5.38
N PHE A 122 10.73 9.22 -5.01
CA PHE A 122 9.45 9.24 -5.70
C PHE A 122 9.10 10.68 -6.11
N PRO A 123 9.48 11.11 -7.31
CA PRO A 123 9.11 12.42 -7.81
C PRO A 123 7.62 12.69 -7.68
N SER A 124 7.27 13.92 -7.34
CA SER A 124 5.86 14.32 -7.15
C SER A 124 5.01 14.06 -8.38
N ILE A 125 5.58 14.18 -9.57
CA ILE A 125 4.90 13.87 -10.84
C ILE A 125 4.45 12.41 -10.91
N ASN A 126 5.30 11.46 -10.53
CA ASN A 126 4.98 10.04 -10.55
C ASN A 126 3.90 9.69 -9.53
N ARG A 127 3.93 10.34 -8.35
CA ARG A 127 2.88 10.19 -7.34
C ARG A 127 1.52 10.71 -7.81
N SER A 128 1.52 11.80 -8.57
CA SER A 128 0.29 12.36 -9.16
C SER A 128 -0.33 11.43 -10.19
N VAL A 129 0.48 10.83 -11.06
CA VAL A 129 0.01 9.84 -12.06
C VAL A 129 -0.68 8.66 -11.37
N ILE A 130 -0.06 8.10 -10.33
CA ILE A 130 -0.68 6.98 -9.57
C ILE A 130 -1.97 7.42 -8.89
N ARG A 131 -2.02 8.60 -8.28
CA ARG A 131 -3.26 9.11 -7.66
C ARG A 131 -4.42 9.21 -8.63
N GLU A 132 -4.18 9.71 -9.83
CA GLU A 132 -5.22 9.80 -10.86
C GLU A 132 -5.66 8.40 -11.32
N ALA A 133 -4.72 7.48 -11.60
CA ALA A 133 -5.04 6.11 -11.95
C ALA A 133 -5.88 5.41 -10.86
N CYS A 134 -5.55 5.62 -9.58
CA CYS A 134 -6.32 5.07 -8.47
C CYS A 134 -7.76 5.61 -8.40
N LYS A 135 -7.96 6.91 -8.63
CA LYS A 135 -9.30 7.51 -8.67
C LYS A 135 -10.15 6.92 -9.79
N ASP A 136 -9.55 6.70 -10.95
CA ASP A 136 -10.23 6.16 -12.12
C ASP A 136 -10.58 4.68 -11.94
N PHE A 137 -9.76 3.91 -11.28
CA PHE A 137 -9.96 2.48 -11.07
C PHE A 137 -11.15 2.16 -10.16
N TYR A 138 -11.40 2.97 -9.13
CA TYR A 138 -12.46 2.73 -8.14
C TYR A 138 -13.68 3.65 -8.31
N LYS A 139 -14.10 3.92 -9.54
CA LYS A 139 -15.27 4.76 -9.84
C LYS A 139 -16.61 4.17 -9.39
N SER A 140 -16.68 2.86 -9.17
CA SER A 140 -17.93 2.19 -8.82
C SER A 140 -17.78 1.31 -7.58
N PRO A 141 -18.75 1.35 -6.64
CA PRO A 141 -18.77 0.45 -5.49
C PRO A 141 -18.95 -1.00 -5.97
N GLY A 142 -17.90 -1.82 -5.86
CA GLY A 142 -17.88 -3.20 -6.36
C GLY A 142 -19.04 -4.07 -5.84
N ALA A 143 -19.46 -3.87 -4.60
CA ALA A 143 -20.62 -4.55 -4.02
C ALA A 143 -21.90 -4.29 -4.81
N ASN A 144 -22.17 -3.04 -5.22
CA ASN A 144 -23.36 -2.69 -6.01
C ASN A 144 -23.33 -3.33 -7.40
N VAL A 145 -22.15 -3.45 -8.01
CA VAL A 145 -22.00 -4.11 -9.32
C VAL A 145 -22.34 -5.61 -9.19
N ILE A 146 -21.82 -6.25 -8.15
CA ILE A 146 -22.09 -7.68 -7.88
C ILE A 146 -23.58 -7.90 -7.60
N VAL A 147 -24.21 -7.06 -6.76
CA VAL A 147 -25.63 -7.18 -6.46
C VAL A 147 -26.49 -7.02 -7.71
N LYS A 148 -26.21 -6.01 -8.54
CA LYS A 148 -26.94 -5.84 -9.81
C LYS A 148 -26.79 -7.06 -10.71
N TRP A 149 -25.57 -7.55 -10.88
CA TRP A 149 -25.32 -8.74 -11.68
C TRP A 149 -26.05 -9.99 -11.16
N LEU A 150 -26.05 -10.21 -9.85
CA LEU A 150 -26.79 -11.32 -9.22
C LEU A 150 -28.31 -11.20 -9.46
N ILE A 151 -28.88 -10.01 -9.29
CA ILE A 151 -30.29 -9.76 -9.55
C ILE A 151 -30.63 -10.07 -11.01
N GLU A 152 -29.85 -9.55 -11.96
CA GLU A 152 -30.05 -9.80 -13.39
C GLU A 152 -30.02 -11.31 -13.71
N LYS A 153 -29.06 -12.06 -13.13
CA LYS A 153 -28.96 -13.50 -13.31
C LYS A 153 -30.15 -14.26 -12.72
N LEU A 154 -30.60 -13.89 -11.53
CA LEU A 154 -31.78 -14.50 -10.89
C LEU A 154 -33.06 -14.26 -11.72
N TYR A 155 -33.26 -13.07 -12.28
CA TYR A 155 -34.38 -12.81 -13.17
C TYR A 155 -34.31 -13.64 -14.48
N GLN A 156 -33.13 -13.80 -15.08
CA GLN A 156 -32.95 -14.61 -16.27
C GLN A 156 -33.25 -16.11 -16.02
N CYS A 157 -32.95 -16.65 -14.85
CA CYS A 157 -33.25 -18.05 -14.51
C CYS A 157 -34.74 -18.31 -14.26
N ASN A 158 -35.49 -17.31 -13.76
CA ASN A 158 -36.91 -17.47 -13.43
C ASN A 158 -37.88 -17.33 -14.62
N PHE A 159 -37.41 -17.01 -15.81
CA PHE A 159 -38.24 -16.82 -17.02
C PHE A 159 -37.90 -17.84 -18.15
N GLN A 160 -37.25 -18.96 -17.82
CA GLN A 160 -36.94 -20.03 -18.77
C GLN A 160 -37.75 -21.33 -18.54
N ASP A 161 -38.85 -21.27 -17.76
CA ASP A 161 -39.81 -22.38 -17.58
C ASP A 161 -41.11 -22.13 -18.37
#